data_b9fe2fbbaadccc28d49e3b18676b56ac
#
_entry.id   b9fe2fbbaadccc28d49e3b18676b56ac
#
_cell.length_a   1.000
_cell.length_b   1.000
_cell.length_c   1.000
_cell.angle_alpha   90.00
_cell.angle_beta   90.00
_cell.angle_gamma   90.00
#
_symmetry.space_group_name_H-M   'P 1'
#
loop_
_entity.id
_entity.type
_entity.pdbx_description
1 polymer ?
#
loop_
_entity_poly.entity_id
_entity_poly.type
_entity_poly.pdbx_seq_one_letter_code
_entity_poly.pdbx_strand_id
1 'polypeptide(L)'
;MSLTYDTLNSVTREYLEKVCVDNITTATPTLERLFKGKKQISGTKIQFPIVYALNSQGGSYARAGQLGTTNDEFETKGELTWAFYDKPMRLYGTDLAQNSAGETQIRDLLKDTIDNQALALVGDLSDDIFSTKGTTNNIYGLYDAMGTTTYAGIDPGDASCWQAGVNSTTTTLTPTVLYNAIASATYGLDGSPDFGVTTLDLFTQYLGKVLDPKVRYMYYERSDNWLSKEMEIVKLGAIDFTWDRDVPSGDLLLIDTKKTQFYTLPMPDIAEMRVMPLKYGFSMIKWFVPADYDYAVSHLRVYLQLVCKSRRTNYLFTALTTASAT
;
A
#
# COMPACT_ATOMS: atom_id res chain seq x y z
N MET A 1 58.55 12.87 21.39
CA MET A 1 57.09 12.68 21.33
C MET A 1 56.51 13.73 20.40
N SER A 2 56.03 13.34 19.25
CA SER A 2 55.48 14.29 18.29
C SER A 2 54.01 14.61 18.68
N LEU A 3 53.83 15.79 19.25
CA LEU A 3 52.51 16.34 19.63
C LEU A 3 51.69 16.89 18.45
N THR A 4 52.10 16.60 17.22
CA THR A 4 51.57 17.25 16.03
C THR A 4 50.18 16.78 15.63
N TYR A 5 49.76 15.58 15.99
CA TYR A 5 48.44 15.06 15.63
C TYR A 5 47.31 15.47 16.61
N ASP A 6 47.63 15.57 17.91
CA ASP A 6 46.63 15.96 18.93
C ASP A 6 46.26 17.44 18.86
N THR A 7 47.18 18.32 18.45
CA THR A 7 46.89 19.75 18.29
C THR A 7 46.04 20.05 17.07
N LEU A 8 46.16 19.31 15.98
CA LEU A 8 45.31 19.46 14.79
C LEU A 8 43.88 18.99 15.09
N ASN A 9 43.70 17.84 15.74
CA ASN A 9 42.37 17.34 16.10
C ASN A 9 41.68 18.19 17.15
N SER A 10 42.41 18.89 18.03
CA SER A 10 41.82 19.80 19.02
C SER A 10 41.39 21.15 18.46
N VAL A 11 41.96 21.56 17.30
CA VAL A 11 41.69 22.86 16.67
C VAL A 11 40.85 22.76 15.42
N THR A 12 40.91 21.63 14.69
CA THR A 12 40.19 21.44 13.44
C THR A 12 38.87 20.70 13.71
N ARG A 13 37.78 21.41 13.55
CA ARG A 13 36.45 20.79 13.65
C ARG A 13 36.20 19.95 12.39
N GLU A 14 35.90 18.67 12.57
CA GLU A 14 35.48 17.82 11.45
C GLU A 14 34.24 18.39 10.77
N TYR A 15 34.27 18.47 9.44
CA TYR A 15 33.11 18.85 8.68
C TYR A 15 32.11 17.68 8.70
N LEU A 16 30.95 17.91 9.30
CA LEU A 16 29.85 16.96 9.28
C LEU A 16 28.72 17.55 8.43
N GLU A 17 28.29 16.79 7.46
CA GLU A 17 27.19 17.20 6.59
C GLU A 17 25.87 17.22 7.38
N LYS A 18 25.09 18.30 7.22
CA LYS A 18 23.82 18.47 7.96
C LYS A 18 22.69 17.60 7.44
N VAL A 19 22.83 17.10 6.20
CA VAL A 19 21.79 16.30 5.53
C VAL A 19 22.21 14.84 5.57
N CYS A 20 21.34 13.99 6.12
CA CYS A 20 21.50 12.54 6.04
C CYS A 20 21.03 12.06 4.68
N VAL A 21 21.89 11.36 3.94
CA VAL A 21 21.51 10.70 2.70
C VAL A 21 20.88 9.36 3.05
N ASP A 22 19.63 9.18 2.67
CA ASP A 22 18.94 7.91 2.84
C ASP A 22 19.31 6.97 1.69
N ASN A 23 19.98 5.86 2.03
CA ASN A 23 20.38 4.83 1.08
C ASN A 23 19.53 3.55 1.20
N ILE A 24 18.52 3.54 2.05
CA ILE A 24 17.74 2.34 2.41
C ILE A 24 16.31 2.43 1.85
N THR A 25 15.70 3.61 1.90
CA THR A 25 14.30 3.79 1.53
C THR A 25 14.12 3.67 0.03
N THR A 26 13.19 2.83 -0.37
CA THR A 26 12.77 2.66 -1.76
C THR A 26 11.46 3.39 -2.01
N ALA A 27 11.25 3.78 -3.26
CA ALA A 27 9.99 4.35 -3.68
C ALA A 27 8.87 3.29 -3.59
N THR A 28 7.74 3.66 -2.99
CA THR A 28 6.58 2.79 -2.79
C THR A 28 5.33 3.35 -3.48
N PRO A 29 5.28 3.32 -4.82
CA PRO A 29 4.22 3.97 -5.58
C PRO A 29 2.84 3.36 -5.31
N THR A 30 2.79 2.06 -5.08
CA THR A 30 1.55 1.34 -4.75
C THR A 30 0.96 1.82 -3.44
N LEU A 31 1.78 1.91 -2.40
CA LEU A 31 1.38 2.42 -1.10
C LEU A 31 0.82 3.85 -1.20
N GLU A 32 1.55 4.74 -1.90
CA GLU A 32 1.11 6.12 -2.08
C GLU A 32 -0.22 6.22 -2.82
N ARG A 33 -0.39 5.45 -3.88
CA ARG A 33 -1.62 5.45 -4.68
C ARG A 33 -2.82 5.01 -3.85
N LEU A 34 -2.67 3.93 -3.08
CA LEU A 34 -3.73 3.41 -2.21
C LEU A 34 -4.05 4.35 -1.03
N PHE A 35 -3.04 5.03 -0.48
CA PHE A 35 -3.25 6.02 0.59
C PHE A 35 -3.94 7.31 0.14
N LYS A 36 -3.86 7.69 -1.14
CA LYS A 36 -4.60 8.84 -1.66
C LYS A 36 -6.12 8.69 -1.47
N GLY A 37 -6.61 7.46 -1.53
CA GLY A 37 -8.03 7.13 -1.34
C GLY A 37 -8.42 6.76 0.09
N LYS A 38 -7.56 6.95 1.09
CA LYS A 38 -7.81 6.53 2.48
C LYS A 38 -9.11 7.08 3.05
N LYS A 39 -9.80 6.25 3.82
CA LYS A 39 -11.02 6.62 4.56
C LYS A 39 -10.81 6.45 6.05
N GLN A 40 -11.25 7.40 6.83
CA GLN A 40 -11.22 7.33 8.27
C GLN A 40 -12.58 6.89 8.79
N ILE A 41 -12.62 5.78 9.52
CA ILE A 41 -13.83 5.23 10.11
C ILE A 41 -13.55 4.75 11.54
N SER A 42 -14.59 4.65 12.35
CA SER A 42 -14.52 4.14 13.72
C SER A 42 -15.28 2.83 13.83
N GLY A 43 -14.93 1.99 14.77
CA GLY A 43 -15.62 0.73 15.07
C GLY A 43 -14.67 -0.39 15.45
N THR A 44 -15.19 -1.45 16.03
CA THR A 44 -14.41 -2.64 16.43
C THR A 44 -14.00 -3.51 15.26
N LYS A 45 -14.79 -3.50 14.19
CA LYS A 45 -14.55 -4.21 12.92
C LYS A 45 -14.97 -3.33 11.75
N ILE A 46 -14.40 -3.58 10.60
CA ILE A 46 -14.81 -2.97 9.34
C ILE A 46 -15.85 -3.88 8.71
N GLN A 47 -17.08 -3.38 8.54
CA GLN A 47 -18.16 -4.11 7.90
C GLN A 47 -18.62 -3.35 6.66
N PHE A 48 -18.90 -4.07 5.59
CA PHE A 48 -19.40 -3.49 4.35
C PHE A 48 -20.38 -4.46 3.65
N PRO A 49 -21.50 -3.96 3.12
CA PRO A 49 -22.46 -4.79 2.40
C PRO A 49 -21.92 -5.16 1.01
N ILE A 50 -22.25 -6.36 0.57
CA ILE A 50 -21.92 -6.89 -0.74
C ILE A 50 -23.14 -7.52 -1.34
N VAL A 51 -23.46 -7.16 -2.58
CA VAL A 51 -24.48 -7.85 -3.38
C VAL A 51 -23.79 -9.00 -4.12
N TYR A 52 -24.20 -10.22 -3.86
CA TYR A 52 -23.60 -11.41 -4.43
C TYR A 52 -24.48 -12.11 -5.47
N ALA A 53 -25.77 -11.82 -5.50
CA ALA A 53 -26.72 -12.39 -6.44
C ALA A 53 -27.73 -11.33 -6.88
N LEU A 54 -28.35 -11.53 -8.02
CA LEU A 54 -29.53 -10.81 -8.43
C LEU A 54 -30.75 -11.70 -8.16
N ASN A 55 -31.88 -11.09 -7.84
CA ASN A 55 -33.11 -11.84 -7.65
C ASN A 55 -33.45 -12.60 -8.94
N SER A 56 -33.52 -13.93 -8.85
CA SER A 56 -33.84 -14.83 -9.95
C SER A 56 -35.32 -15.15 -10.03
N GLN A 57 -36.07 -14.75 -8.99
CA GLN A 57 -37.50 -15.02 -8.89
C GLN A 57 -38.32 -14.02 -9.73
N GLY A 58 -39.32 -14.50 -10.37
CA GLY A 58 -40.15 -13.69 -11.25
C GLY A 58 -39.73 -13.79 -12.72
N GLY A 59 -40.39 -13.01 -13.58
CA GLY A 59 -40.16 -13.00 -15.02
C GLY A 59 -41.38 -12.55 -15.79
N SER A 60 -41.44 -12.83 -17.07
CA SER A 60 -42.60 -12.56 -17.90
C SER A 60 -43.77 -13.46 -17.50
N TYR A 61 -44.96 -12.89 -17.41
CA TYR A 61 -46.18 -13.65 -17.07
C TYR A 61 -47.29 -13.44 -18.12
N ALA A 62 -48.17 -14.43 -18.26
CA ALA A 62 -49.30 -14.34 -19.16
C ALA A 62 -50.39 -13.42 -18.58
N ARG A 63 -51.32 -12.90 -19.43
CA ARG A 63 -52.33 -11.92 -19.05
C ARG A 63 -53.18 -12.28 -17.81
N ALA A 64 -53.28 -13.52 -17.43
CA ALA A 64 -54.00 -14.00 -16.23
C ALA A 64 -53.08 -14.88 -15.33
N GLY A 65 -51.74 -14.76 -15.47
CA GLY A 65 -50.78 -15.53 -14.71
C GLY A 65 -50.67 -15.05 -13.26
N GLN A 66 -50.37 -15.98 -12.36
CA GLN A 66 -50.11 -15.69 -10.97
C GLN A 66 -48.72 -15.05 -10.84
N LEU A 67 -48.60 -13.96 -10.08
CA LEU A 67 -47.32 -13.33 -9.74
C LEU A 67 -46.60 -14.14 -8.67
N GLY A 68 -45.29 -14.33 -8.85
CA GLY A 68 -44.42 -14.91 -7.80
C GLY A 68 -44.34 -13.99 -6.58
N THR A 69 -44.37 -14.56 -5.40
CA THR A 69 -44.28 -13.82 -4.12
C THR A 69 -43.01 -14.10 -3.35
N THR A 70 -42.12 -14.93 -3.90
CA THR A 70 -40.82 -15.26 -3.29
C THR A 70 -39.75 -14.29 -3.74
N ASN A 71 -38.78 -14.03 -2.86
CA ASN A 71 -37.63 -13.21 -3.13
C ASN A 71 -36.37 -13.97 -2.68
N ASP A 72 -35.30 -13.89 -3.44
CA ASP A 72 -34.03 -14.49 -3.08
C ASP A 72 -33.22 -13.53 -2.18
N GLU A 73 -32.39 -14.10 -1.31
CA GLU A 73 -31.37 -13.32 -0.60
C GLU A 73 -30.32 -12.87 -1.60
N PHE A 74 -29.95 -11.59 -1.57
CA PHE A 74 -29.05 -10.99 -2.55
C PHE A 74 -27.87 -10.24 -1.91
N GLU A 75 -27.92 -9.97 -0.61
CA GLU A 75 -26.90 -9.22 0.10
C GLU A 75 -26.27 -10.05 1.21
N THR A 76 -24.98 -9.86 1.41
CA THR A 76 -24.24 -10.34 2.57
C THR A 76 -23.28 -9.25 3.05
N LYS A 77 -22.68 -9.43 4.24
CA LYS A 77 -21.72 -8.49 4.79
C LYS A 77 -20.33 -9.09 4.84
N GLY A 78 -19.36 -8.36 4.32
CA GLY A 78 -17.95 -8.66 4.55
C GLY A 78 -17.48 -8.04 5.87
N GLU A 79 -16.64 -8.77 6.61
CA GLU A 79 -16.07 -8.31 7.87
C GLU A 79 -14.54 -8.41 7.84
N LEU A 80 -13.85 -7.34 8.24
CA LEU A 80 -12.40 -7.30 8.40
C LEU A 80 -12.02 -6.77 9.78
N THR A 81 -10.94 -7.31 10.33
CA THR A 81 -10.35 -6.85 11.59
C THR A 81 -9.30 -5.79 11.33
N TRP A 82 -9.11 -4.89 12.28
CA TRP A 82 -8.04 -3.89 12.23
C TRP A 82 -6.67 -4.53 12.40
N ALA A 83 -5.68 -3.99 11.72
CA ALA A 83 -4.26 -4.25 11.96
C ALA A 83 -3.64 -3.05 12.71
N PHE A 84 -2.75 -3.36 13.63
CA PHE A 84 -2.13 -2.39 14.51
C PHE A 84 -0.62 -2.45 14.33
N TYR A 85 -0.02 -1.34 13.92
CA TYR A 85 1.43 -1.22 13.77
C TYR A 85 1.99 -0.25 14.79
N ASP A 86 3.17 -0.58 15.31
CA ASP A 86 3.89 0.18 16.31
C ASP A 86 5.39 0.15 16.02
N LYS A 87 6.04 1.32 16.11
CA LYS A 87 7.50 1.46 16.08
C LYS A 87 7.94 2.22 17.32
N PRO A 88 8.66 1.57 18.24
CA PRO A 88 9.18 2.23 19.44
C PRO A 88 10.35 3.14 19.09
N MET A 89 10.40 4.31 19.72
CA MET A 89 11.50 5.26 19.65
C MET A 89 12.07 5.46 21.03
N ARG A 90 13.40 5.46 21.16
CA ARG A 90 14.10 5.69 22.41
C ARG A 90 15.19 6.74 22.21
N LEU A 91 15.25 7.71 23.12
CA LEU A 91 16.30 8.73 23.17
C LEU A 91 16.90 8.76 24.57
N TYR A 92 18.20 8.64 24.67
CA TYR A 92 18.91 8.71 25.96
C TYR A 92 19.08 10.18 26.39
N GLY A 93 18.95 10.46 27.67
CA GLY A 93 19.11 11.80 28.24
C GLY A 93 20.51 12.34 28.02
N THR A 94 21.52 11.49 28.09
CA THR A 94 22.93 11.83 27.78
C THR A 94 23.10 12.29 26.34
N ASP A 95 22.50 11.61 25.37
CA ASP A 95 22.60 11.96 23.94
C ASP A 95 21.89 13.29 23.66
N LEU A 96 20.72 13.51 24.29
CA LEU A 96 20.01 14.77 24.20
C LEU A 96 20.81 15.93 24.81
N ALA A 97 21.47 15.70 25.95
CA ALA A 97 22.30 16.72 26.60
C ALA A 97 23.53 17.08 25.76
N GLN A 98 24.17 16.09 25.11
CA GLN A 98 25.31 16.31 24.23
C GLN A 98 24.92 16.98 22.91
N ASN A 99 23.72 16.72 22.42
CA ASN A 99 23.17 17.32 21.20
C ASN A 99 22.21 18.48 21.53
N SER A 100 22.46 19.21 22.62
CA SER A 100 21.64 20.36 23.03
C SER A 100 21.74 21.51 22.02
N ALA A 101 20.67 22.31 21.93
CA ALA A 101 20.58 23.44 21.02
C ALA A 101 21.72 24.44 21.23
N GLY A 102 22.35 24.91 20.16
CA GLY A 102 23.44 25.86 20.18
C GLY A 102 24.38 25.71 18.99
N GLU A 103 25.54 26.38 19.04
CA GLU A 103 26.58 26.31 17.99
C GLU A 103 27.16 24.90 17.81
N THR A 104 26.95 24.00 18.78
CA THR A 104 27.44 22.61 18.76
C THR A 104 26.43 21.65 18.14
N GLN A 105 25.16 22.02 18.01
CA GLN A 105 24.16 21.18 17.38
C GLN A 105 24.33 21.20 15.86
N ILE A 106 24.73 20.08 15.27
CA ILE A 106 24.87 19.93 13.82
C ILE A 106 23.58 19.39 13.22
N ARG A 107 22.92 18.46 13.90
CA ARG A 107 21.69 17.78 13.46
C ARG A 107 20.69 17.67 14.60
N ASP A 108 19.42 17.69 14.25
CA ASP A 108 18.32 17.45 15.19
C ASP A 108 18.09 15.94 15.34
N LEU A 109 18.69 15.35 16.38
CA LEU A 109 18.62 13.93 16.69
C LEU A 109 17.17 13.44 16.86
N LEU A 110 16.32 14.27 17.46
CA LEU A 110 14.91 13.92 17.66
C LEU A 110 14.16 13.81 16.33
N LYS A 111 14.35 14.79 15.45
CA LYS A 111 13.74 14.78 14.12
C LYS A 111 14.23 13.61 13.28
N ASP A 112 15.54 13.39 13.24
CA ASP A 112 16.15 12.29 12.50
C ASP A 112 15.63 10.93 12.98
N THR A 113 15.44 10.76 14.30
CA THR A 113 14.88 9.53 14.87
C THR A 113 13.42 9.31 14.45
N ILE A 114 12.60 10.36 14.46
CA ILE A 114 11.20 10.30 14.05
C ILE A 114 11.10 9.96 12.56
N ASP A 115 11.88 10.64 11.72
CA ASP A 115 11.87 10.45 10.27
C ASP A 115 12.32 9.02 9.90
N ASN A 116 13.37 8.50 10.54
CA ASN A 116 13.84 7.13 10.33
C ASN A 116 12.80 6.08 10.73
N GLN A 117 12.13 6.24 11.86
CA GLN A 117 11.07 5.29 12.28
C GLN A 117 9.83 5.39 11.39
N ALA A 118 9.51 6.58 10.88
CA ALA A 118 8.42 6.75 9.91
C ALA A 118 8.73 6.04 8.59
N LEU A 119 9.96 6.14 8.10
CA LEU A 119 10.41 5.43 6.91
C LEU A 119 10.41 3.90 7.11
N ALA A 120 10.87 3.42 8.26
CA ALA A 120 10.84 2.00 8.61
C ALA A 120 9.39 1.46 8.66
N LEU A 121 8.44 2.25 9.16
CA LEU A 121 7.03 1.86 9.18
C LEU A 121 6.42 1.83 7.77
N VAL A 122 6.82 2.75 6.90
CA VAL A 122 6.43 2.76 5.47
C VAL A 122 6.96 1.50 4.77
N GLY A 123 8.20 1.09 5.06
CA GLY A 123 8.79 -0.14 4.53
C GLY A 123 7.99 -1.38 4.95
N ASP A 124 7.71 -1.54 6.25
CA ASP A 124 6.90 -2.67 6.74
C ASP A 124 5.51 -2.72 6.07
N LEU A 125 4.87 -1.56 5.89
CA LEU A 125 3.57 -1.49 5.23
C LEU A 125 3.65 -1.82 3.73
N SER A 126 4.74 -1.45 3.06
CA SER A 126 4.96 -1.79 1.65
C SER A 126 5.13 -3.29 1.46
N ASP A 127 5.93 -3.94 2.30
CA ASP A 127 6.11 -5.39 2.29
C ASP A 127 4.78 -6.13 2.55
N ASP A 128 4.02 -5.65 3.54
CA ASP A 128 2.75 -6.28 3.94
C ASP A 128 1.63 -6.11 2.90
N ILE A 129 1.66 -5.06 2.07
CA ILE A 129 0.71 -4.91 0.96
C ILE A 129 0.81 -6.06 -0.04
N PHE A 130 2.03 -6.54 -0.31
CA PHE A 130 2.29 -7.64 -1.24
C PHE A 130 2.41 -9.00 -0.54
N SER A 131 2.11 -9.09 0.75
CA SER A 131 2.04 -10.34 1.49
C SER A 131 0.60 -10.84 1.63
N THR A 132 0.46 -12.10 2.06
CA THR A 132 -0.80 -12.64 2.53
C THR A 132 -0.85 -12.55 4.04
N LYS A 133 -2.00 -12.18 4.62
CA LYS A 133 -2.14 -12.06 6.08
C LYS A 133 -1.85 -13.37 6.81
N GLY A 134 -2.31 -14.50 6.28
CA GLY A 134 -2.19 -15.79 6.95
C GLY A 134 -2.73 -15.74 8.38
N THR A 135 -1.89 -16.15 9.36
CA THR A 135 -2.18 -16.09 10.81
C THR A 135 -1.57 -14.90 11.53
N THR A 136 -0.93 -13.98 10.81
CA THR A 136 -0.26 -12.82 11.37
C THR A 136 -1.23 -11.69 11.71
N ASN A 137 -0.77 -10.69 12.47
CA ASN A 137 -1.56 -9.50 12.79
C ASN A 137 -1.43 -8.39 11.74
N ASN A 138 -0.86 -8.70 10.57
CA ASN A 138 -0.66 -7.78 9.47
C ASN A 138 -1.99 -7.38 8.82
N ILE A 139 -1.93 -6.42 7.91
CA ILE A 139 -3.06 -6.09 7.04
C ILE A 139 -3.38 -7.28 6.12
N TYR A 140 -4.61 -7.32 5.61
CA TYR A 140 -4.91 -8.15 4.43
C TYR A 140 -4.23 -7.50 3.23
N GLY A 141 -3.28 -8.21 2.62
CA GLY A 141 -2.56 -7.72 1.46
C GLY A 141 -3.39 -7.74 0.17
N LEU A 142 -2.78 -7.28 -0.91
CA LEU A 142 -3.41 -7.32 -2.24
C LEU A 142 -3.65 -8.75 -2.71
N TYR A 143 -2.77 -9.69 -2.35
CA TYR A 143 -2.95 -11.11 -2.71
C TYR A 143 -4.15 -11.74 -2.01
N ASP A 144 -4.46 -11.35 -0.76
CA ASP A 144 -5.69 -11.77 -0.09
C ASP A 144 -6.93 -11.15 -0.77
N ALA A 145 -6.84 -9.86 -1.07
CA ALA A 145 -7.94 -9.12 -1.68
C ALA A 145 -8.22 -9.56 -3.13
N MET A 146 -7.20 -9.95 -3.88
CA MET A 146 -7.28 -10.32 -5.31
C MET A 146 -7.18 -11.83 -5.57
N GLY A 147 -7.05 -12.64 -4.52
CA GLY A 147 -6.98 -14.09 -4.63
C GLY A 147 -8.32 -14.76 -4.90
N THR A 148 -8.30 -16.08 -4.94
CA THR A 148 -9.49 -16.95 -5.07
C THR A 148 -9.92 -17.58 -3.75
N THR A 149 -9.26 -17.21 -2.65
CA THR A 149 -9.54 -17.72 -1.30
C THR A 149 -10.57 -16.87 -0.57
N THR A 150 -11.04 -17.36 0.57
CA THR A 150 -11.93 -16.64 1.48
C THR A 150 -11.34 -15.29 1.87
N TYR A 151 -12.11 -14.21 1.70
CA TYR A 151 -11.73 -12.86 2.07
C TYR A 151 -12.91 -12.14 2.73
N ALA A 152 -12.64 -11.39 3.80
CA ALA A 152 -13.65 -10.70 4.59
C ALA A 152 -14.76 -11.63 5.14
N GLY A 153 -14.44 -12.91 5.39
CA GLY A 153 -15.36 -13.92 5.90
C GLY A 153 -16.30 -14.51 4.85
N ILE A 154 -16.13 -14.17 3.58
CA ILE A 154 -16.96 -14.67 2.46
C ILE A 154 -16.14 -15.62 1.61
N ASP A 155 -16.68 -16.82 1.38
CA ASP A 155 -16.09 -17.82 0.51
C ASP A 155 -16.54 -17.60 -0.95
N PRO A 156 -15.63 -17.58 -1.93
CA PRO A 156 -15.98 -17.57 -3.35
C PRO A 156 -16.79 -18.77 -3.80
N GLY A 157 -16.75 -19.90 -3.07
CA GLY A 157 -17.60 -21.07 -3.30
C GLY A 157 -19.09 -20.76 -3.09
N ASP A 158 -19.40 -19.94 -2.10
CA ASP A 158 -20.77 -19.51 -1.80
C ASP A 158 -21.21 -18.32 -2.68
N ALA A 159 -20.27 -17.46 -3.05
CA ALA A 159 -20.49 -16.27 -3.86
C ALA A 159 -19.48 -16.17 -5.01
N SER A 160 -19.78 -16.80 -6.15
CA SER A 160 -18.85 -16.89 -7.30
C SER A 160 -18.42 -15.54 -7.88
N CYS A 161 -19.17 -14.48 -7.62
CA CYS A 161 -18.79 -13.11 -7.98
C CYS A 161 -17.74 -12.51 -7.03
N TRP A 162 -17.47 -13.15 -5.87
CA TRP A 162 -16.56 -12.67 -4.84
C TRP A 162 -15.13 -13.19 -5.04
N GLN A 163 -14.64 -13.07 -6.26
CA GLN A 163 -13.24 -13.39 -6.59
C GLN A 163 -12.72 -12.45 -7.67
N ALA A 164 -11.41 -12.17 -7.64
CA ALA A 164 -10.75 -11.45 -8.72
C ALA A 164 -10.49 -12.39 -9.90
N GLY A 165 -10.22 -11.82 -11.07
CA GLY A 165 -9.62 -12.57 -12.17
C GLY A 165 -8.19 -12.97 -11.78
N VAL A 166 -7.87 -14.25 -11.83
CA VAL A 166 -6.51 -14.74 -11.56
C VAL A 166 -6.02 -15.56 -12.74
N ASN A 167 -4.83 -15.24 -13.24
CA ASN A 167 -4.14 -16.04 -14.24
C ASN A 167 -2.79 -16.49 -13.69
N SER A 168 -2.71 -17.78 -13.37
CA SER A 168 -1.50 -18.47 -12.92
C SER A 168 -0.78 -19.24 -14.03
N THR A 169 -1.26 -19.14 -15.26
CA THR A 169 -0.62 -19.81 -16.41
C THR A 169 0.57 -18.98 -16.88
N THR A 170 1.69 -19.64 -17.12
CA THR A 170 2.87 -19.00 -17.70
C THR A 170 2.54 -18.35 -19.05
N THR A 171 2.58 -17.04 -19.08
CA THR A 171 2.19 -16.25 -20.25
C THR A 171 3.16 -15.09 -20.46
N THR A 172 3.47 -14.77 -21.69
CA THR A 172 4.26 -13.57 -22.00
C THR A 172 3.36 -12.34 -21.98
N LEU A 173 3.79 -11.27 -21.31
CA LEU A 173 3.05 -10.02 -21.25
C LEU A 173 3.01 -9.36 -22.64
N THR A 174 1.82 -9.31 -23.23
CA THR A 174 1.54 -8.63 -24.50
C THR A 174 0.37 -7.66 -24.33
N PRO A 175 0.21 -6.65 -25.22
CA PRO A 175 -0.94 -5.75 -25.16
C PRO A 175 -2.27 -6.49 -25.19
N THR A 176 -2.37 -7.56 -25.99
CA THR A 176 -3.59 -8.37 -26.10
C THR A 176 -3.94 -9.05 -24.78
N VAL A 177 -2.95 -9.65 -24.11
CA VAL A 177 -3.14 -10.28 -22.79
C VAL A 177 -3.59 -9.24 -21.77
N LEU A 178 -2.96 -8.07 -21.75
CA LEU A 178 -3.31 -6.98 -20.84
C LEU A 178 -4.73 -6.46 -21.11
N TYR A 179 -5.10 -6.19 -22.36
CA TYR A 179 -6.44 -5.73 -22.70
C TYR A 179 -7.53 -6.77 -22.40
N ASN A 180 -7.27 -8.05 -22.61
CA ASN A 180 -8.19 -9.11 -22.23
C ASN A 180 -8.42 -9.17 -20.71
N ALA A 181 -7.35 -8.99 -19.92
CA ALA A 181 -7.46 -8.92 -18.46
C ALA A 181 -8.27 -7.71 -18.00
N ILE A 182 -8.00 -6.54 -18.59
CA ILE A 182 -8.77 -5.31 -18.32
C ILE A 182 -10.25 -5.51 -18.68
N ALA A 183 -10.53 -6.07 -19.84
CA ALA A 183 -11.90 -6.33 -20.30
C ALA A 183 -12.63 -7.31 -19.37
N SER A 184 -11.93 -8.36 -18.90
CA SER A 184 -12.51 -9.33 -17.97
C SER A 184 -12.74 -8.75 -16.55
N ALA A 185 -11.93 -7.79 -16.12
CA ALA A 185 -12.07 -7.09 -14.85
C ALA A 185 -13.03 -5.89 -14.92
N THR A 186 -13.44 -5.49 -16.14
CA THR A 186 -14.40 -4.38 -16.30
C THR A 186 -15.81 -4.90 -16.19
N TYR A 187 -16.51 -4.54 -15.15
CA TYR A 187 -17.88 -4.96 -14.90
C TYR A 187 -18.83 -3.77 -14.83
N GLY A 188 -19.55 -3.54 -15.90
CA GLY A 188 -20.68 -2.62 -15.98
C GLY A 188 -20.54 -1.33 -15.19
N LEU A 189 -21.44 -1.12 -14.23
CA LEU A 189 -21.44 0.04 -13.33
C LEU A 189 -20.45 -0.08 -12.16
N ASP A 190 -19.89 -1.26 -11.89
CA ASP A 190 -19.08 -1.49 -10.70
C ASP A 190 -17.66 -0.96 -10.79
N GLY A 191 -17.13 -0.79 -11.97
CA GLY A 191 -15.82 -0.19 -12.18
C GLY A 191 -14.91 -1.02 -13.08
N SER A 192 -13.70 -0.54 -13.21
CA SER A 192 -12.60 -1.15 -13.94
C SER A 192 -11.29 -0.84 -13.25
N PRO A 193 -10.24 -1.65 -13.47
CA PRO A 193 -8.91 -1.31 -12.98
C PRO A 193 -8.47 0.06 -13.49
N ASP A 194 -7.89 0.87 -12.62
CA ASP A 194 -7.31 2.18 -12.95
C ASP A 194 -5.81 2.27 -12.65
N PHE A 195 -5.26 1.27 -11.97
CA PHE A 195 -3.87 1.21 -11.60
C PHE A 195 -3.28 -0.18 -11.87
N GLY A 196 -2.12 -0.23 -12.50
CA GLY A 196 -1.38 -1.47 -12.78
C GLY A 196 0.02 -1.40 -12.19
N VAL A 197 0.41 -2.43 -11.43
CA VAL A 197 1.74 -2.51 -10.83
C VAL A 197 2.38 -3.86 -11.11
N THR A 198 3.67 -3.83 -11.44
CA THR A 198 4.46 -5.03 -11.77
C THR A 198 5.92 -4.87 -11.34
N THR A 199 6.74 -5.86 -11.64
CA THR A 199 8.19 -5.80 -11.42
C THR A 199 8.88 -4.93 -12.46
N LEU A 200 10.06 -4.40 -12.13
CA LEU A 200 10.88 -3.59 -13.06
C LEU A 200 11.18 -4.32 -14.36
N ASP A 201 11.51 -5.62 -14.28
CA ASP A 201 11.88 -6.42 -15.45
C ASP A 201 10.71 -6.55 -16.45
N LEU A 202 9.51 -6.84 -15.96
CA LEU A 202 8.31 -6.90 -16.79
C LEU A 202 7.92 -5.53 -17.33
N PHE A 203 8.08 -4.48 -16.54
CA PHE A 203 7.78 -3.12 -16.94
C PHE A 203 8.70 -2.64 -18.07
N THR A 204 10.01 -2.78 -17.90
CA THR A 204 11.01 -2.36 -18.90
C THR A 204 10.89 -3.17 -20.18
N GLN A 205 10.62 -4.47 -20.07
CA GLN A 205 10.39 -5.32 -21.24
C GLN A 205 9.11 -4.92 -21.97
N TYR A 206 8.03 -4.66 -21.27
CA TYR A 206 6.79 -4.20 -21.88
C TYR A 206 7.00 -2.89 -22.64
N LEU A 207 7.73 -1.93 -22.04
CA LEU A 207 8.09 -0.68 -22.69
C LEU A 207 8.98 -0.87 -23.92
N GLY A 208 10.09 -1.57 -23.75
CA GLY A 208 11.12 -1.67 -24.79
C GLY A 208 10.80 -2.61 -25.92
N LYS A 209 10.14 -3.75 -25.65
CA LYS A 209 9.89 -4.78 -26.67
C LYS A 209 8.47 -4.79 -27.24
N VAL A 210 7.50 -4.38 -26.44
CA VAL A 210 6.08 -4.50 -26.79
C VAL A 210 5.50 -3.20 -27.32
N LEU A 211 5.87 -2.07 -26.74
CA LEU A 211 5.39 -0.75 -27.15
C LEU A 211 6.28 -0.05 -28.17
N ASP A 212 7.55 -0.45 -28.32
CA ASP A 212 8.46 0.07 -29.31
C ASP A 212 8.36 -0.79 -30.62
N PRO A 213 8.49 -0.25 -31.80
CA PRO A 213 8.73 1.11 -32.29
C PRO A 213 7.49 1.83 -32.86
N LYS A 214 6.30 1.29 -32.66
CA LYS A 214 5.09 1.74 -33.37
C LYS A 214 4.27 2.80 -32.62
N VAL A 215 4.50 2.97 -31.33
CA VAL A 215 3.72 3.90 -30.49
C VAL A 215 4.63 4.98 -29.91
N ARG A 216 4.86 6.04 -30.69
CA ARG A 216 5.69 7.19 -30.29
C ARG A 216 4.99 8.19 -29.34
N TYR A 217 3.80 7.90 -28.90
CA TYR A 217 3.02 8.82 -28.07
C TYR A 217 2.65 8.15 -26.75
N MET A 218 3.66 7.95 -25.89
CA MET A 218 3.41 7.62 -24.50
C MET A 218 3.49 8.92 -23.68
N TYR A 219 2.43 9.20 -22.94
CA TYR A 219 2.41 10.27 -21.99
C TYR A 219 3.09 9.79 -20.71
N TYR A 220 4.26 10.34 -20.42
CA TYR A 220 4.92 10.15 -19.13
C TYR A 220 4.43 11.22 -18.19
N GLU A 221 3.75 10.84 -17.14
CA GLU A 221 3.39 11.75 -16.06
C GLU A 221 4.35 11.51 -14.89
N ARG A 222 5.21 12.48 -14.64
CA ARG A 222 6.14 12.41 -13.52
C ARG A 222 5.38 12.79 -12.24
N SER A 223 5.44 11.91 -11.24
CA SER A 223 4.85 12.22 -9.93
C SER A 223 5.71 13.26 -9.19
N ASP A 224 5.06 14.32 -8.69
CA ASP A 224 5.73 15.36 -7.90
C ASP A 224 6.00 14.96 -6.43
N ASN A 225 5.65 13.74 -6.06
CA ASN A 225 5.80 13.27 -4.70
C ASN A 225 7.24 12.81 -4.44
N TRP A 226 7.82 13.15 -3.28
CA TRP A 226 9.22 12.87 -2.97
C TRP A 226 9.56 11.36 -2.90
N LEU A 227 8.59 10.51 -2.54
CA LEU A 227 8.72 9.03 -2.54
C LEU A 227 8.62 8.41 -3.94
N SER A 228 8.00 9.12 -4.89
CA SER A 228 7.77 8.63 -6.25
C SER A 228 8.49 9.46 -7.32
N LYS A 229 9.41 10.36 -6.92
CA LYS A 229 10.12 11.25 -7.86
C LYS A 229 10.93 10.54 -8.94
N GLU A 230 11.28 9.28 -8.70
CA GLU A 230 12.09 8.47 -9.63
C GLU A 230 11.26 7.46 -10.44
N MET A 231 9.93 7.41 -10.21
CA MET A 231 9.06 6.42 -10.82
C MET A 231 8.36 6.99 -12.06
N GLU A 232 8.53 6.32 -13.17
CA GLU A 232 7.80 6.62 -14.40
C GLU A 232 6.43 5.93 -14.38
N ILE A 233 5.38 6.71 -14.59
CA ILE A 233 4.02 6.21 -14.77
C ILE A 233 3.69 6.28 -16.24
N VAL A 234 3.31 5.15 -16.81
CA VAL A 234 2.92 5.03 -18.21
C VAL A 234 1.41 4.85 -18.28
N LYS A 235 0.76 5.72 -19.03
CA LYS A 235 -0.69 5.59 -19.26
C LYS A 235 -0.99 4.61 -20.39
N LEU A 236 -1.67 3.54 -20.05
CA LEU A 236 -2.19 2.54 -20.98
C LEU A 236 -3.72 2.65 -21.06
N GLY A 237 -4.20 3.56 -21.90
CA GLY A 237 -5.62 3.91 -21.93
C GLY A 237 -6.03 4.64 -20.65
N ALA A 238 -6.88 4.03 -19.85
CA ALA A 238 -7.35 4.58 -18.56
C ALA A 238 -6.53 4.11 -17.34
N ILE A 239 -5.52 3.26 -17.55
CA ILE A 239 -4.72 2.65 -16.47
C ILE A 239 -3.38 3.36 -16.33
N ASP A 240 -3.07 3.74 -15.12
CA ASP A 240 -1.75 4.20 -14.72
C ASP A 240 -0.87 2.98 -14.44
N PHE A 241 0.12 2.71 -15.29
CA PHE A 241 0.99 1.54 -15.20
C PHE A 241 2.36 1.92 -14.68
N THR A 242 2.82 1.23 -13.65
CA THR A 242 4.12 1.48 -13.00
C THR A 242 4.76 0.20 -12.50
N TRP A 243 5.95 0.30 -11.97
CA TRP A 243 6.62 -0.81 -11.29
C TRP A 243 6.83 -0.51 -9.81
N ASP A 244 6.91 -1.57 -9.02
CA ASP A 244 7.20 -1.49 -7.60
C ASP A 244 8.21 -2.59 -7.26
N ARG A 245 9.16 -2.29 -6.38
CA ARG A 245 10.23 -3.21 -6.01
C ARG A 245 9.73 -4.41 -5.22
N ASP A 246 8.70 -4.19 -4.40
CA ASP A 246 8.21 -5.19 -3.44
C ASP A 246 7.23 -6.17 -4.09
N VAL A 247 6.90 -5.99 -5.39
CA VAL A 247 6.10 -6.95 -6.17
C VAL A 247 6.91 -8.22 -6.42
N PRO A 248 6.36 -9.41 -6.11
CA PRO A 248 6.99 -10.67 -6.45
C PRO A 248 7.28 -10.85 -7.94
N SER A 249 8.37 -11.54 -8.25
CA SER A 249 8.81 -11.74 -9.62
C SER A 249 7.79 -12.50 -10.46
N GLY A 250 7.46 -11.98 -11.63
CA GLY A 250 6.48 -12.58 -12.55
C GLY A 250 5.04 -12.15 -12.30
N ASP A 251 4.81 -11.27 -11.33
CA ASP A 251 3.46 -10.84 -10.97
C ASP A 251 3.12 -9.48 -11.60
N LEU A 252 1.85 -9.35 -11.95
CA LEU A 252 1.22 -8.10 -12.38
C LEU A 252 -0.15 -7.99 -11.72
N LEU A 253 -0.36 -6.90 -11.02
CA LEU A 253 -1.61 -6.58 -10.33
C LEU A 253 -2.30 -5.42 -11.05
N LEU A 254 -3.54 -5.62 -11.45
CA LEU A 254 -4.43 -4.58 -11.97
C LEU A 254 -5.47 -4.27 -10.89
N ILE A 255 -5.49 -3.05 -10.39
CA ILE A 255 -6.20 -2.64 -9.19
C ILE A 255 -7.21 -1.55 -9.52
N ASP A 256 -8.42 -1.68 -9.01
CA ASP A 256 -9.39 -0.59 -8.93
C ASP A 256 -9.18 0.18 -7.62
N THR A 257 -8.51 1.32 -7.67
CA THR A 257 -8.17 2.11 -6.49
C THR A 257 -9.39 2.80 -5.86
N LYS A 258 -10.52 2.86 -6.54
CA LYS A 258 -11.77 3.38 -5.99
C LYS A 258 -12.46 2.38 -5.07
N LYS A 259 -12.27 1.09 -5.34
CA LYS A 259 -12.86 -0.02 -4.58
C LYS A 259 -11.87 -0.63 -3.58
N THR A 260 -10.56 -0.50 -3.83
CA THR A 260 -9.49 -0.98 -2.96
C THR A 260 -8.81 0.21 -2.30
N GLN A 261 -9.04 0.42 -1.01
CA GLN A 261 -8.61 1.62 -0.29
C GLN A 261 -8.17 1.27 1.13
N PHE A 262 -7.26 2.07 1.69
CA PHE A 262 -6.95 2.00 3.10
C PHE A 262 -8.04 2.63 3.96
N TYR A 263 -8.42 1.90 5.00
CA TYR A 263 -9.26 2.41 6.08
C TYR A 263 -8.40 2.61 7.30
N THR A 264 -8.50 3.77 7.92
CA THR A 264 -7.73 4.14 9.12
C THR A 264 -8.66 4.40 10.28
N LEU A 265 -8.24 3.96 11.47
CA LEU A 265 -8.94 4.24 12.71
C LEU A 265 -8.43 5.56 13.29
N PRO A 266 -9.31 6.52 13.62
CA PRO A 266 -8.87 7.74 14.29
C PRO A 266 -8.30 7.39 15.67
N MET A 267 -7.12 7.92 15.99
CA MET A 267 -6.63 7.85 17.35
C MET A 267 -7.29 8.94 18.20
N PRO A 268 -7.89 8.59 19.35
CA PRO A 268 -8.45 9.57 20.26
C PRO A 268 -7.33 10.44 20.83
N ASP A 269 -7.57 11.75 20.89
CA ASP A 269 -6.69 12.68 21.59
C ASP A 269 -6.99 12.56 23.10
N ILE A 270 -6.31 11.61 23.74
CA ILE A 270 -6.37 11.49 25.20
C ILE A 270 -5.43 12.57 25.78
N ALA A 271 -5.87 13.33 26.75
CA ALA A 271 -5.19 14.52 27.27
C ALA A 271 -3.71 14.33 27.67
N GLU A 272 -3.30 13.09 27.94
CA GLU A 272 -1.92 12.70 28.21
C GLU A 272 -1.15 12.18 26.98
N MET A 273 -1.87 11.87 25.88
CA MET A 273 -1.31 11.38 24.62
C MET A 273 -1.62 12.38 23.52
N ARG A 274 -0.80 13.42 23.38
CA ARG A 274 -0.89 14.27 22.20
C ARG A 274 -0.46 13.48 20.96
N VAL A 275 -1.42 13.23 20.11
CA VAL A 275 -1.20 12.62 18.81
C VAL A 275 -0.76 13.70 17.84
N MET A 276 0.47 13.62 17.35
CA MET A 276 0.91 14.46 16.23
C MET A 276 0.55 13.73 14.93
N PRO A 277 -0.36 14.29 14.11
CA PRO A 277 -0.66 13.71 12.80
C PRO A 277 0.55 13.87 11.89
N LEU A 278 1.11 12.75 11.48
CA LEU A 278 2.17 12.67 10.47
C LEU A 278 1.58 12.29 9.10
N LYS A 279 2.43 12.36 8.07
CA LYS A 279 2.08 11.85 6.72
C LYS A 279 1.59 10.39 6.84
N TYR A 280 0.68 9.96 5.99
CA TYR A 280 0.06 8.63 5.99
C TYR A 280 -0.88 8.29 7.18
N GLY A 281 -1.25 9.26 8.01
CA GLY A 281 -2.14 9.01 9.16
C GLY A 281 -1.44 8.35 10.35
N PHE A 282 -0.11 8.39 10.36
CA PHE A 282 0.69 7.97 11.52
C PHE A 282 0.45 8.92 12.67
N SER A 283 0.49 8.37 13.87
CA SER A 283 0.27 9.11 15.10
C SER A 283 1.40 8.81 16.06
N MET A 284 1.98 9.85 16.64
CA MET A 284 3.05 9.73 17.61
C MET A 284 2.51 9.97 19.02
N ILE A 285 2.83 9.07 19.96
CA ILE A 285 2.52 9.24 21.38
C ILE A 285 3.51 10.24 21.97
N LYS A 286 3.06 11.04 22.94
CA LYS A 286 3.92 11.96 23.67
C LYS A 286 5.07 11.18 24.31
N TRP A 287 6.27 11.76 24.25
CA TRP A 287 7.44 11.23 24.93
C TRP A 287 7.20 11.14 26.45
N PHE A 288 7.55 10.00 27.03
CA PHE A 288 7.53 9.79 28.48
C PHE A 288 8.85 9.19 28.94
N VAL A 289 9.26 9.53 30.15
CA VAL A 289 10.44 8.98 30.78
C VAL A 289 9.96 7.93 31.78
N PRO A 290 10.32 6.65 31.62
CA PRO A 290 10.01 5.63 32.62
C PRO A 290 10.71 5.93 33.93
N ALA A 291 10.07 5.57 35.04
CA ALA A 291 10.70 5.69 36.38
C ALA A 291 12.00 4.87 36.39
N ASP A 292 13.02 5.39 37.02
CA ASP A 292 14.33 4.76 37.23
C ASP A 292 15.23 4.64 35.97
N TYR A 293 14.89 5.30 34.84
CA TYR A 293 15.69 5.25 33.63
C TYR A 293 15.97 6.64 33.06
N ASP A 294 17.20 6.83 32.52
CA ASP A 294 17.61 8.06 31.84
C ASP A 294 17.39 7.95 30.33
N TYR A 295 16.17 7.63 29.92
CA TYR A 295 15.77 7.69 28.52
C TYR A 295 14.29 8.05 28.37
N ALA A 296 13.99 8.77 27.29
CA ALA A 296 12.63 9.04 26.89
C ALA A 296 12.18 8.02 25.83
N VAL A 297 10.95 7.55 25.96
CA VAL A 297 10.31 6.61 25.01
C VAL A 297 9.11 7.28 24.37
N SER A 298 8.94 7.05 23.08
CA SER A 298 7.74 7.36 22.34
C SER A 298 7.42 6.21 21.39
N HIS A 299 6.21 6.17 20.88
CA HIS A 299 5.76 5.16 19.93
C HIS A 299 5.13 5.84 18.73
N LEU A 300 5.56 5.45 17.55
CA LEU A 300 4.90 5.77 16.30
C LEU A 300 3.89 4.66 15.98
N ARG A 301 2.61 5.01 15.86
CA ARG A 301 1.53 4.04 15.68
C ARG A 301 0.67 4.38 14.48
N VAL A 302 0.12 3.33 13.86
CA VAL A 302 -0.95 3.46 12.89
C VAL A 302 -1.90 2.27 13.01
N TYR A 303 -3.19 2.54 12.91
CA TYR A 303 -4.25 1.55 12.93
C TYR A 303 -4.96 1.61 11.60
N LEU A 304 -4.82 0.58 10.79
CA LEU A 304 -5.33 0.58 9.44
C LEU A 304 -5.70 -0.81 8.95
N GLN A 305 -6.40 -0.86 7.82
CA GLN A 305 -6.67 -2.09 7.09
C GLN A 305 -6.86 -1.78 5.61
N LEU A 306 -6.35 -2.61 4.73
CA LEU A 306 -6.66 -2.56 3.31
C LEU A 306 -8.03 -3.23 3.08
N VAL A 307 -8.94 -2.51 2.45
CA VAL A 307 -10.32 -2.97 2.19
C VAL A 307 -10.57 -2.99 0.71
N CYS A 308 -10.87 -4.16 0.17
CA CYS A 308 -11.35 -4.33 -1.18
C CYS A 308 -12.86 -4.63 -1.15
N LYS A 309 -13.67 -3.73 -1.70
CA LYS A 309 -15.13 -3.87 -1.73
C LYS A 309 -15.65 -4.62 -2.96
N SER A 310 -14.85 -4.68 -4.02
CA SER A 310 -15.17 -5.41 -5.23
C SER A 310 -13.92 -6.13 -5.70
N ARG A 311 -13.83 -7.43 -5.44
CA ARG A 311 -12.70 -8.25 -5.88
C ARG A 311 -12.70 -8.41 -7.40
N ARG A 312 -13.87 -8.49 -7.98
CA ARG A 312 -14.12 -8.75 -9.40
C ARG A 312 -13.56 -7.67 -10.33
N THR A 313 -13.44 -6.42 -9.84
CA THR A 313 -12.86 -5.30 -10.62
C THR A 313 -11.33 -5.27 -10.62
N ASN A 314 -10.70 -6.28 -10.03
CA ASN A 314 -9.25 -6.43 -9.99
C ASN A 314 -8.81 -7.67 -10.79
N TYR A 315 -7.54 -7.70 -11.21
CA TYR A 315 -6.97 -8.84 -11.91
C TYR A 315 -5.54 -9.12 -11.47
N LEU A 316 -5.21 -10.38 -11.26
CA LEU A 316 -3.90 -10.84 -10.80
C LEU A 316 -3.27 -11.81 -11.80
N PHE A 317 -2.05 -11.54 -12.22
CA PHE A 317 -1.18 -12.49 -12.91
C PHE A 317 -0.06 -12.89 -11.94
N THR A 318 0.22 -14.21 -11.84
CA THR A 318 1.26 -14.75 -10.94
C THR A 318 2.37 -15.53 -11.68
N ALA A 319 2.36 -15.57 -12.98
CA ALA A 319 3.34 -16.35 -13.76
C ALA A 319 3.68 -15.70 -15.10
N LEU A 320 3.81 -14.40 -15.12
CA LEU A 320 4.25 -13.71 -16.34
C LEU A 320 5.74 -13.92 -16.57
N THR A 321 6.07 -14.22 -17.81
CA THR A 321 7.46 -14.34 -18.25
C THR A 321 7.85 -13.19 -19.15
N THR A 322 9.13 -12.88 -19.12
CA THR A 322 9.75 -11.98 -20.07
C THR A 322 9.80 -12.65 -21.45
N ALA A 323 9.44 -11.94 -22.52
CA ALA A 323 9.61 -12.47 -23.88
C ALA A 323 11.10 -12.76 -24.13
N SER A 324 11.43 -13.98 -24.54
CA SER A 324 12.79 -14.31 -24.98
C SER A 324 13.24 -13.31 -26.06
N ALA A 325 14.49 -12.86 -25.97
CA ALA A 325 15.08 -12.11 -27.06
C ALA A 325 15.16 -13.04 -28.30
N THR A 326 14.29 -12.83 -29.27
CA THR A 326 14.44 -13.39 -30.62
C THR A 326 15.22 -12.44 -31.49
#